data_fca6628cd49d5f5a370aa2139fbd1c0f
#
_entry.id   fca6628cd49d5f5a370aa2139fbd1c0f
#
_cell.length_a   1.000
_cell.length_b   1.000
_cell.length_c   1.000
_cell.angle_alpha   90.00
_cell.angle_beta   90.00
_cell.angle_gamma   90.00
#
_symmetry.space_group_name_H-M   'P 1'
#
loop_
_entity.id
_entity.type
_entity.pdbx_description
1 polymer ?
#
loop_
_entity_poly.entity_id
_entity_poly.type
_entity_poly.pdbx_seq_one_letter_code
_entity_poly.pdbx_strand_id
1 'polypeptide(L)'
;MKKITLSLMAALVAVSGMAQIKLGKDVNLKIYGHVRTDIYYNSRDNVQSVDGLFYSYPKDEVLDHNGNDINGGDNSNMYAVYSRMGFDFAGPMIGKAKTSAKIEFDFRGNGNDNLSALRLRHAYFNFDWGKNKV
;
A
#
# COMPACT_ATOMS: atom_id res chain seq x y z
N MET A 1 -15.74 -41.89 -3.85
CA MET A 1 -15.90 -40.46 -3.49
C MET A 1 -14.56 -39.80 -3.70
N LYS A 2 -14.44 -38.96 -4.75
CA LYS A 2 -13.18 -38.25 -5.09
C LYS A 2 -13.05 -37.05 -4.16
N LYS A 3 -12.01 -37.04 -3.35
CA LYS A 3 -11.67 -35.88 -2.54
C LYS A 3 -11.13 -34.78 -3.47
N ILE A 4 -11.88 -33.72 -3.66
CA ILE A 4 -11.43 -32.51 -4.35
C ILE A 4 -10.62 -31.74 -3.34
N THR A 5 -9.31 -31.83 -3.45
CA THR A 5 -8.38 -30.95 -2.71
C THR A 5 -8.42 -29.60 -3.38
N LEU A 6 -9.16 -28.65 -2.80
CA LEU A 6 -9.18 -27.28 -3.24
C LEU A 6 -7.90 -26.60 -2.75
N SER A 7 -6.86 -26.65 -3.58
CA SER A 7 -5.67 -25.83 -3.35
C SER A 7 -6.05 -24.38 -3.67
N LEU A 8 -6.32 -23.60 -2.64
CA LEU A 8 -6.47 -22.16 -2.75
C LEU A 8 -5.08 -21.55 -3.00
N MET A 9 -4.67 -21.55 -4.25
CA MET A 9 -3.50 -20.77 -4.69
C MET A 9 -3.89 -19.31 -4.61
N ALA A 10 -3.42 -18.62 -3.58
CA ALA A 10 -3.45 -17.17 -3.52
C ALA A 10 -2.56 -16.64 -4.65
N ALA A 11 -3.13 -16.41 -5.81
CA ALA A 11 -2.46 -15.74 -6.91
C ALA A 11 -2.31 -14.26 -6.54
N LEU A 12 -1.14 -13.90 -6.02
CA LEU A 12 -0.71 -12.52 -5.90
C LEU A 12 -0.48 -12.00 -7.33
N VAL A 13 -1.53 -11.51 -7.97
CA VAL A 13 -1.40 -10.84 -9.27
C VAL A 13 -0.93 -9.41 -9.01
N ALA A 14 0.38 -9.25 -8.85
CA ALA A 14 0.99 -7.94 -8.93
C ALA A 14 1.06 -7.54 -10.41
N VAL A 15 0.03 -6.89 -10.92
CA VAL A 15 0.09 -6.24 -12.22
C VAL A 15 0.88 -4.95 -12.05
N SER A 16 2.18 -5.03 -12.27
CA SER A 16 3.02 -3.84 -12.37
C SER A 16 2.93 -3.29 -13.81
N GLY A 17 2.01 -2.35 -14.01
CA GLY A 17 1.92 -1.59 -15.25
C GLY A 17 2.90 -0.41 -15.24
N MET A 18 3.72 -0.28 -16.27
CA MET A 18 4.52 0.91 -16.50
C MET A 18 4.13 1.50 -17.87
N ALA A 19 3.58 2.71 -17.87
CA ALA A 19 3.30 3.45 -19.08
C ALA A 19 4.22 4.67 -19.15
N GLN A 20 4.87 4.87 -20.29
CA GLN A 20 5.67 6.05 -20.57
C GLN A 20 4.98 6.91 -21.63
N ILE A 21 4.72 8.17 -21.31
CA ILE A 21 4.02 9.13 -22.15
C ILE A 21 4.94 10.32 -22.42
N LYS A 22 5.12 10.66 -23.69
CA LYS A 22 5.79 11.89 -24.08
C LYS A 22 4.80 13.04 -24.04
N LEU A 23 5.03 14.03 -23.18
CA LEU A 23 4.20 15.24 -23.02
C LEU A 23 4.78 16.44 -23.79
N GLY A 24 5.56 16.22 -24.84
CA GLY A 24 6.22 17.26 -25.62
C GLY A 24 7.63 16.85 -26.03
N LYS A 25 8.46 17.81 -26.49
CA LYS A 25 9.82 17.52 -26.94
C LYS A 25 10.72 17.04 -25.80
N ASP A 26 10.58 17.62 -24.62
CA ASP A 26 11.55 17.47 -23.51
C ASP A 26 10.91 17.03 -22.19
N VAL A 27 9.63 16.60 -22.21
CA VAL A 27 8.94 16.13 -21.02
C VAL A 27 8.45 14.70 -21.22
N ASN A 28 8.91 13.82 -20.34
CA ASN A 28 8.44 12.44 -20.29
C ASN A 28 7.73 12.20 -18.97
N LEU A 29 6.59 11.53 -19.02
CA LEU A 29 5.83 11.08 -17.86
C LEU A 29 5.87 9.56 -17.83
N LYS A 30 6.31 9.00 -16.71
CA LYS A 30 6.19 7.58 -16.39
C LYS A 30 5.14 7.41 -15.32
N ILE A 31 4.09 6.67 -15.62
CA ILE A 31 3.08 6.24 -14.66
C ILE A 31 3.45 4.85 -14.19
N TYR A 32 3.43 4.63 -12.87
CA TYR A 32 3.70 3.34 -12.27
C TYR A 32 2.78 3.10 -11.07
N GLY A 33 2.70 1.87 -10.64
CA GLY A 33 1.94 1.52 -9.45
C GLY A 33 1.77 0.01 -9.29
N HIS A 34 1.09 -0.35 -8.24
CA HIS A 34 0.69 -1.72 -7.97
C HIS A 34 -0.62 -1.74 -7.18
N VAL A 35 -1.38 -2.79 -7.38
CA VAL A 35 -2.50 -3.15 -6.52
C VAL A 35 -2.00 -4.21 -5.54
N ARG A 36 -2.22 -3.97 -4.25
CA ARG A 36 -1.87 -4.91 -3.19
C ARG A 36 -3.10 -5.19 -2.35
N THR A 37 -3.44 -6.46 -2.21
CA THR A 37 -4.47 -6.93 -1.30
C THR A 37 -3.82 -7.78 -0.22
N ASP A 38 -4.02 -7.42 1.03
CA ASP A 38 -3.57 -8.15 2.19
C ASP A 38 -4.78 -8.87 2.81
N ILE A 39 -4.66 -10.17 3.04
CA ILE A 39 -5.69 -11.01 3.64
C ILE A 39 -5.12 -11.54 4.95
N TYR A 40 -5.86 -11.37 6.03
CA TYR A 40 -5.48 -11.80 7.37
C TYR A 40 -6.53 -12.74 7.94
N TYR A 41 -6.04 -13.78 8.60
CA TYR A 41 -6.85 -14.63 9.47
C TYR A 41 -6.20 -14.64 10.84
N ASN A 42 -6.99 -14.36 11.86
CA ASN A 42 -6.57 -14.43 13.24
C ASN A 42 -7.47 -15.42 13.98
N SER A 43 -6.88 -16.37 14.68
CA SER A 43 -7.61 -17.35 15.51
C SER A 43 -8.05 -16.80 16.85
N ARG A 44 -7.74 -15.52 17.12
CA ARG A 44 -8.06 -14.80 18.35
C ARG A 44 -8.01 -13.31 18.08
N ASP A 45 -8.76 -12.53 18.84
CA ASP A 45 -8.66 -11.08 18.81
C ASP A 45 -7.25 -10.59 19.17
N ASN A 46 -6.82 -9.54 18.48
CA ASN A 46 -5.50 -8.94 18.68
C ASN A 46 -5.62 -7.49 19.17
N VAL A 47 -4.61 -7.06 19.89
CA VAL A 47 -4.36 -5.63 20.08
C VAL A 47 -3.89 -5.08 18.76
N GLN A 48 -4.60 -4.10 18.24
CA GLN A 48 -4.38 -3.56 16.91
C GLN A 48 -4.31 -2.04 16.95
N SER A 49 -3.63 -1.48 15.97
CA SER A 49 -3.64 -0.04 15.71
C SER A 49 -4.01 0.22 14.26
N VAL A 50 -4.49 1.44 13.99
CA VAL A 50 -4.91 1.86 12.64
C VAL A 50 -5.93 0.87 12.06
N ASP A 51 -7.02 0.66 12.79
CA ASP A 51 -8.20 -0.12 12.39
C ASP A 51 -7.83 -1.48 11.75
N GLY A 52 -7.04 -2.27 12.48
CA GLY A 52 -6.66 -3.60 12.06
C GLY A 52 -5.57 -3.71 11.01
N LEU A 53 -4.94 -2.62 10.60
CA LEU A 53 -3.81 -2.66 9.66
C LEU A 53 -2.48 -3.08 10.33
N PHE A 54 -2.39 -2.96 11.66
CA PHE A 54 -1.23 -3.37 12.43
C PHE A 54 -1.69 -4.19 13.64
N TYR A 55 -1.36 -5.47 13.63
CA TYR A 55 -1.56 -6.38 14.74
C TYR A 55 -0.30 -6.43 15.60
N SER A 56 -0.44 -6.22 16.91
CA SER A 56 0.69 -6.18 17.84
C SER A 56 0.88 -7.53 18.52
N TYR A 57 -0.15 -8.01 19.21
CA TYR A 57 -0.14 -9.29 19.94
C TYR A 57 -1.58 -9.73 20.21
N PRO A 58 -1.80 -11.05 20.45
CA PRO A 58 -3.12 -11.55 20.85
C PRO A 58 -3.56 -10.94 22.18
N LYS A 59 -4.85 -10.65 22.30
CA LYS A 59 -5.44 -10.24 23.58
C LYS A 59 -5.48 -11.41 24.55
N ASP A 60 -5.34 -11.12 25.84
CA ASP A 60 -5.49 -12.11 26.90
C ASP A 60 -6.93 -12.66 26.96
N GLU A 61 -7.08 -13.82 27.59
CA GLU A 61 -8.37 -14.41 27.86
C GLU A 61 -9.17 -13.51 28.81
N VAL A 62 -10.39 -13.19 28.44
CA VAL A 62 -11.35 -12.47 29.29
C VAL A 62 -12.69 -13.22 29.21
N LEU A 63 -13.07 -13.80 30.33
CA LEU A 63 -14.32 -14.57 30.41
C LEU A 63 -15.52 -13.67 30.67
N ASP A 64 -16.61 -13.92 29.94
CA ASP A 64 -17.92 -13.34 30.23
C ASP A 64 -18.58 -14.04 31.44
N HIS A 65 -19.78 -13.58 31.81
CA HIS A 65 -20.55 -14.16 32.92
C HIS A 65 -20.98 -15.63 32.69
N ASN A 66 -20.90 -16.14 31.46
CA ASN A 66 -21.18 -17.53 31.11
C ASN A 66 -19.91 -18.39 31.00
N GLY A 67 -18.73 -17.79 31.22
CA GLY A 67 -17.44 -18.46 31.11
C GLY A 67 -16.90 -18.57 29.68
N ASN A 68 -17.43 -17.80 28.72
CA ASN A 68 -16.89 -17.76 27.36
C ASN A 68 -15.82 -16.68 27.23
N ASP A 69 -14.74 -16.98 26.53
CA ASP A 69 -13.71 -16.01 26.24
C ASP A 69 -14.18 -15.02 25.15
N ILE A 70 -14.37 -13.76 25.54
CA ILE A 70 -14.82 -12.70 24.62
C ILE A 70 -13.78 -12.31 23.58
N ASN A 71 -12.50 -12.67 23.77
CA ASN A 71 -11.40 -12.45 22.86
C ASN A 71 -11.03 -13.71 22.06
N GLY A 72 -11.71 -14.82 22.28
CA GLY A 72 -11.41 -16.13 21.69
C GLY A 72 -11.98 -16.34 20.28
N GLY A 73 -12.67 -15.34 19.74
CA GLY A 73 -13.26 -15.43 18.39
C GLY A 73 -12.21 -15.30 17.29
N ASP A 74 -12.39 -16.09 16.23
CA ASP A 74 -11.60 -15.92 15.01
C ASP A 74 -12.17 -14.79 14.14
N ASN A 75 -11.29 -14.10 13.43
CA ASN A 75 -11.66 -13.06 12.49
C ASN A 75 -10.83 -13.08 11.21
N SER A 76 -11.41 -12.60 10.14
CA SER A 76 -10.74 -12.46 8.84
C SER A 76 -10.95 -11.05 8.31
N ASN A 77 -9.90 -10.45 7.82
CA ASN A 77 -9.93 -9.12 7.23
C ASN A 77 -9.20 -9.10 5.89
N MET A 78 -9.62 -8.21 5.01
CA MET A 78 -9.00 -7.97 3.72
C MET A 78 -8.85 -6.47 3.48
N TYR A 79 -7.63 -6.04 3.16
CA TYR A 79 -7.31 -4.64 2.90
C TYR A 79 -6.56 -4.48 1.59
N ALA A 80 -6.90 -3.43 0.83
CA ALA A 80 -6.20 -3.05 -0.40
C ALA A 80 -5.55 -1.64 -0.30
N VAL A 81 -5.50 -1.07 0.89
CA VAL A 81 -5.08 0.32 1.16
C VAL A 81 -3.61 0.61 0.87
N TYR A 82 -2.77 -0.43 0.78
CA TYR A 82 -1.38 -0.29 0.37
C TYR A 82 -1.17 -0.30 -1.15
N SER A 83 -2.24 -0.36 -1.92
CA SER A 83 -2.19 -0.12 -3.36
C SER A 83 -1.65 1.27 -3.63
N ARG A 84 -0.80 1.41 -4.64
CA ARG A 84 0.00 2.60 -4.87
C ARG A 84 -0.03 3.04 -6.30
N MET A 85 -0.02 4.35 -6.52
CA MET A 85 0.12 4.98 -7.83
C MET A 85 1.14 6.12 -7.75
N GLY A 86 1.98 6.22 -8.75
CA GLY A 86 2.99 7.26 -8.81
C GLY A 86 3.25 7.75 -10.23
N PHE A 87 3.79 8.95 -10.28
CA PHE A 87 4.11 9.71 -11.48
C PHE A 87 5.55 10.20 -11.37
N ASP A 88 6.41 9.75 -12.28
CA ASP A 88 7.76 10.26 -12.44
C ASP A 88 7.80 11.14 -13.69
N PHE A 89 8.16 12.40 -13.50
CA PHE A 89 8.33 13.37 -14.57
C PHE A 89 9.81 13.58 -14.83
N ALA A 90 10.24 13.43 -16.07
CA ALA A 90 11.52 13.93 -16.54
C ALA A 90 11.25 15.20 -17.34
N GLY A 91 11.82 16.31 -16.89
CA GLY A 91 11.63 17.62 -17.49
C GLY A 91 12.80 18.03 -18.40
N PRO A 92 12.74 19.25 -19.00
CA PRO A 92 13.82 19.79 -19.79
C PRO A 92 15.06 20.08 -18.95
N MET A 93 16.18 20.21 -19.61
CA MET A 93 17.38 20.70 -18.94
C MET A 93 17.27 22.20 -18.62
N ILE A 94 17.65 22.60 -17.41
CA ILE A 94 17.79 23.99 -17.01
C ILE A 94 19.28 24.27 -16.81
N GLY A 95 19.85 25.00 -17.76
CA GLY A 95 21.30 25.12 -17.82
C GLY A 95 22.00 23.76 -18.00
N LYS A 96 22.78 23.34 -16.99
CA LYS A 96 23.44 22.04 -16.97
C LYS A 96 22.72 21.00 -16.10
N ALA A 97 21.62 21.37 -15.46
CA ALA A 97 20.85 20.48 -14.58
C ALA A 97 19.81 19.70 -15.36
N LYS A 98 19.73 18.39 -15.13
CA LYS A 98 18.58 17.57 -15.48
C LYS A 98 17.50 17.79 -14.45
N THR A 99 16.26 18.04 -14.90
CA THR A 99 15.14 18.24 -13.98
C THR A 99 14.25 17.02 -13.93
N SER A 100 13.74 16.71 -12.76
CA SER A 100 12.73 15.67 -12.57
C SER A 100 11.81 16.03 -11.42
N ALA A 101 10.63 15.41 -11.41
CA ALA A 101 9.67 15.52 -10.32
C ALA A 101 9.05 14.15 -10.04
N LYS A 102 8.61 13.94 -8.81
CA LYS A 102 7.91 12.73 -8.41
C LYS A 102 6.71 13.08 -7.57
N ILE A 103 5.58 12.41 -7.86
CA ILE A 103 4.40 12.41 -7.00
C ILE A 103 3.99 10.94 -6.81
N GLU A 104 3.74 10.52 -5.57
CA GLU A 104 3.30 9.16 -5.25
C GLU A 104 2.22 9.19 -4.17
N PHE A 105 1.20 8.37 -4.33
CA PHE A 105 0.06 8.22 -3.43
C PHE A 105 -0.17 6.76 -3.05
N ASP A 106 -0.77 6.55 -1.89
CA ASP A 106 -1.45 5.31 -1.52
C ASP A 106 -2.81 5.62 -0.85
N PHE A 107 -3.57 4.59 -0.50
CA PHE A 107 -4.92 4.72 0.07
C PHE A 107 -4.95 4.44 1.57
N ARG A 108 -3.82 4.48 2.26
CA ARG A 108 -3.77 4.16 3.68
C ARG A 108 -4.38 5.24 4.58
N GLY A 109 -4.59 6.46 4.07
CA GLY A 109 -5.11 7.57 4.88
C GLY A 109 -4.19 7.99 6.02
N ASN A 110 -4.73 8.73 6.96
CA ASN A 110 -4.03 9.26 8.14
C ASN A 110 -4.76 8.84 9.42
N GLY A 111 -4.43 7.68 9.95
CA GLY A 111 -5.06 7.17 11.17
C GLY A 111 -6.41 6.48 10.95
N ASN A 112 -7.15 6.24 12.02
CA ASN A 112 -8.38 5.43 11.99
C ASN A 112 -9.54 6.14 11.30
N ASP A 113 -9.68 7.45 11.49
CA ASP A 113 -10.82 8.21 10.99
C ASP A 113 -10.83 8.41 9.48
N ASN A 114 -9.67 8.27 8.85
CA ASN A 114 -9.47 8.49 7.42
C ASN A 114 -8.85 7.27 6.73
N LEU A 115 -9.17 6.08 7.19
CA LEU A 115 -8.77 4.85 6.53
C LEU A 115 -9.34 4.82 5.10
N SER A 116 -8.55 4.38 4.14
CA SER A 116 -8.85 4.39 2.70
C SER A 116 -8.85 5.78 2.03
N ALA A 117 -8.54 6.86 2.75
CA ALA A 117 -8.31 8.16 2.12
C ALA A 117 -6.99 8.19 1.36
N LEU A 118 -6.94 8.98 0.31
CA LEU A 118 -5.73 9.18 -0.47
C LEU A 118 -4.67 9.87 0.39
N ARG A 119 -3.48 9.28 0.47
CA ARG A 119 -2.33 9.82 1.21
C ARG A 119 -1.19 10.14 0.27
N LEU A 120 -0.71 11.39 0.31
CA LEU A 120 0.49 11.80 -0.40
C LEU A 120 1.72 11.19 0.28
N ARG A 121 2.52 10.43 -0.48
CA ARG A 121 3.74 9.78 -0.01
C ARG A 121 4.98 10.56 -0.38
N HIS A 122 5.06 10.95 -1.63
CA HIS A 122 6.16 11.71 -2.19
C HIS A 122 5.61 12.84 -3.06
N ALA A 123 6.18 14.04 -2.90
CA ALA A 123 6.00 15.17 -3.79
C ALA A 123 7.27 16.02 -3.75
N TYR A 124 8.09 15.92 -4.77
CA TYR A 124 9.34 16.67 -4.82
C TYR A 124 9.79 16.96 -6.25
N PHE A 125 10.59 18.02 -6.38
CA PHE A 125 11.40 18.30 -7.55
C PHE A 125 12.84 17.93 -7.28
N ASN A 126 13.57 17.57 -8.33
CA ASN A 126 14.98 17.25 -8.26
C ASN A 126 15.73 17.93 -9.40
N PHE A 127 16.87 18.54 -9.08
CA PHE A 127 17.83 19.10 -10.01
C PHE A 127 19.13 18.30 -9.89
N ASP A 128 19.58 17.72 -11.00
CA ASP A 128 20.75 16.85 -11.04
C ASP A 128 21.82 17.44 -11.94
N TRP A 129 22.94 17.89 -11.35
CA TRP A 129 24.15 18.35 -12.05
C TRP A 129 25.22 17.26 -12.18
N GLY A 130 24.87 16.01 -11.98
CA GLY A 130 25.77 14.86 -12.01
C GLY A 130 26.39 14.58 -10.64
N LYS A 131 27.33 15.42 -10.20
CA LYS A 131 27.96 15.27 -8.87
C LYS A 131 27.08 15.79 -7.71
N ASN A 132 26.20 16.75 -7.99
CA ASN A 132 25.31 17.39 -7.01
C ASN A 132 23.86 17.17 -7.41
N LYS A 133 23.02 16.79 -6.43
CA LYS A 133 21.57 16.68 -6.57
C LYS A 133 20.88 17.45 -5.45
N VAL A 134 19.82 18.15 -5.78
CA VAL A 134 18.97 18.90 -4.84
C VAL A 134 17.50 18.61 -5.17
#